data_37c82089a0cf3e0e0314fabec959572b
#
_entry.id   37c82089a0cf3e0e0314fabec959572b
#
_cell.length_a   1.000
_cell.length_b   1.000
_cell.length_c   1.000
_cell.angle_alpha   90.00
_cell.angle_beta   90.00
_cell.angle_gamma   90.00
#
_symmetry.space_group_name_H-M   'P 1'
#
loop_
_entity.id
_entity.type
_entity.pdbx_description
1 polymer ?
#
loop_
_entity_poly.entity_id
_entity_poly.type
_entity_poly.pdbx_seq_one_letter_code
_entity_poly.pdbx_strand_id
1 'polypeptide(L)' 'MGSKASWGSVRKLPSGRYQARYRVDGKMVGAPTTFRTKRDAEAFLSTVRADMERGVWVD' A
#
# COMPACT_ATOMS: atom_id res chain seq x y z
N MET A 1 3.66 18.05 -7.02
CA MET A 1 3.79 17.71 -6.76
C MET A 1 3.63 16.79 -5.97
N GLY A 2 4.04 16.11 -5.48
CA GLY A 2 4.02 15.10 -4.55
C GLY A 2 2.73 14.45 -4.28
N SER A 3 1.84 14.80 -4.95
CA SER A 3 0.52 14.32 -4.67
C SER A 3 0.39 12.85 -4.81
N LYS A 4 1.31 12.23 -5.51
CA LYS A 4 1.19 10.86 -5.71
C LYS A 4 1.11 10.10 -4.45
N ALA A 5 1.63 10.53 -3.41
CA ALA A 5 1.67 9.75 -2.20
C ALA A 5 0.39 9.79 -1.39
N SER A 6 -0.58 10.53 -1.83
CA SER A 6 -1.77 10.69 -1.02
C SER A 6 -2.54 9.40 -0.79
N TRP A 7 -2.48 8.47 -1.70
CA TRP A 7 -3.25 7.25 -1.55
C TRP A 7 -2.49 6.15 -0.83
N GLY A 8 -1.25 5.96 -1.15
CA GLY A 8 -0.48 4.90 -0.55
C GLY A 8 1.00 5.19 -0.55
N SER A 9 1.74 4.44 0.22
CA SER A 9 3.17 4.65 0.32
C SER A 9 3.87 3.36 0.68
N VAL A 10 5.17 3.33 0.40
CA VAL A 10 6.03 2.21 0.72
C VAL A 10 7.21 2.76 1.50
N ARG A 11 7.58 2.10 2.57
CA ARG A 11 8.73 2.52 3.35
C ARG A 11 9.62 1.33 3.65
N LYS A 12 10.91 1.57 3.74
CA LYS A 12 11.86 0.53 4.08
C LYS A 12 11.98 0.45 5.60
N LEU A 13 11.92 -0.75 6.11
CA LEU A 13 12.02 -0.98 7.53
C LEU A 13 13.47 -1.25 7.93
N PRO A 14 13.79 -1.10 9.22
CA PRO A 14 15.15 -1.36 9.68
C PRO A 14 15.63 -2.78 9.37
N SER A 15 14.69 -3.71 9.25
CA SER A 15 15.03 -5.09 8.94
C SER A 15 15.43 -5.30 7.49
N GLY A 16 15.28 -4.28 6.66
CA GLY A 16 15.56 -4.42 5.23
C GLY A 16 14.34 -4.80 4.42
N ARG A 17 13.23 -5.02 5.07
CA ARG A 17 11.99 -5.33 4.37
C ARG A 17 11.22 -4.04 4.11
N TYR A 18 10.15 -4.15 3.35
CA TYR A 18 9.35 -2.99 2.96
C TYR A 18 7.94 -3.12 3.48
N GLN A 19 7.37 -2.01 3.90
CA GLN A 19 6.01 -1.97 4.38
C GLN A 19 5.18 -1.13 3.44
N ALA A 20 3.99 -1.64 3.07
CA ALA A 20 3.06 -0.91 2.24
C ALA A 20 1.92 -0.41 3.11
N ARG A 21 1.47 0.80 2.86
CA ARG A 21 0.34 1.39 3.57
C ARG A 21 -0.54 2.10 2.57
N TYR A 22 -1.82 2.12 2.84
CA TYR A 22 -2.75 2.77 1.93
C TYR A 22 -3.89 3.40 2.74
N ARG A 23 -4.63 4.26 2.09
CA ARG A 23 -5.68 5.00 2.75
C ARG A 23 -7.06 4.42 2.44
N VAL A 24 -7.85 4.20 3.48
CA VAL A 24 -9.21 3.73 3.35
C VAL A 24 -10.08 4.61 4.23
N ASP A 25 -11.03 5.29 3.61
CA ASP A 25 -11.96 6.16 4.33
C ASP A 25 -11.24 7.16 5.24
N GLY A 26 -10.16 7.73 4.72
CA GLY A 26 -9.43 8.72 5.48
C GLY A 26 -8.47 8.18 6.51
N LYS A 27 -8.36 6.88 6.62
CA LYS A 27 -7.46 6.26 7.57
C LYS A 27 -6.36 5.50 6.86
N MET A 28 -5.17 5.52 7.43
CA MET A 28 -4.06 4.75 6.86
C MET A 28 -4.10 3.33 7.41
N VAL A 29 -4.00 2.39 6.49
CA VAL A 29 -4.04 0.97 6.84
C VAL A 29 -2.75 0.33 6.35
N GLY A 30 -2.13 -0.47 7.20
CA GLY A 30 -0.92 -1.18 6.82
C GLY A 30 -1.25 -2.52 6.21
N ALA A 31 -0.39 -2.96 5.29
CA ALA A 31 -0.56 -4.28 4.72
C ALA A 31 -0.39 -5.33 5.81
N PRO A 32 -1.02 -6.48 5.66
CA PRO A 32 -0.93 -7.53 6.67
C PRO A 32 0.45 -8.17 6.78
N THR A 33 1.31 -7.90 5.83
CA THR A 33 2.65 -8.48 5.86
C THR A 33 3.65 -7.48 5.29
N THR A 34 4.92 -7.78 5.44
CA THR A 34 5.97 -6.97 4.83
C THR A 34 6.43 -7.65 3.55
N PHE A 35 7.18 -6.91 2.74
CA PHE A 35 7.61 -7.40 1.44
C PHE A 35 9.12 -7.39 1.35
N ARG A 36 9.67 -8.27 0.54
CA ARG A 36 11.11 -8.38 0.41
C ARG A 36 11.70 -7.25 -0.42
N THR A 37 10.95 -6.74 -1.38
CA THR A 37 11.43 -5.68 -2.24
C THR A 37 10.39 -4.57 -2.34
N LYS A 38 10.86 -3.40 -2.73
CA LYS A 38 9.97 -2.28 -2.93
C LYS A 38 8.97 -2.58 -4.04
N ARG A 39 9.44 -3.28 -5.07
CA ARG A 39 8.58 -3.64 -6.18
C ARG A 39 7.40 -4.50 -5.74
N ASP A 40 7.67 -5.45 -4.87
CA ASP A 40 6.60 -6.31 -4.36
C ASP A 40 5.57 -5.50 -3.58
N ALA A 41 6.04 -4.56 -2.76
CA ALA A 41 5.14 -3.72 -2.00
C ALA A 41 4.29 -2.85 -2.92
N GLU A 42 4.89 -2.32 -3.98
CA GLU A 42 4.15 -1.51 -4.92
C GLU A 42 3.13 -2.33 -5.69
N ALA A 43 3.47 -3.58 -6.01
CA ALA A 43 2.53 -4.46 -6.68
C ALA A 43 1.33 -4.75 -5.81
N PHE A 44 1.56 -4.91 -4.51
CA PHE A 44 0.47 -5.11 -3.58
C PHE A 44 -0.47 -3.91 -3.59
N LEU A 45 0.10 -2.72 -3.56
CA LEU A 45 -0.72 -1.50 -3.56
C LEU A 45 -1.53 -1.37 -4.85
N SER A 46 -0.95 -1.73 -5.99
CA SER A 46 -1.68 -1.69 -7.24
C SER A 46 -2.87 -2.63 -7.21
N THR A 47 -2.68 -3.81 -6.66
CA THR A 47 -3.78 -4.78 -6.55
C THR A 47 -4.90 -4.26 -5.67
N VAL A 48 -4.53 -3.70 -4.52
CA VAL A 48 -5.52 -3.15 -3.61
C VAL A 48 -6.31 -2.03 -4.28
N ARG A 49 -5.60 -1.15 -4.96
CA ARG A 49 -6.26 -0.03 -5.61
C ARG A 49 -7.24 -0.50 -6.67
N ALA A 50 -6.85 -1.49 -7.45
CA ALA A 50 -7.72 -2.03 -8.48
C ALA A 50 -8.98 -2.63 -7.86
N ASP A 51 -8.83 -3.34 -6.76
CA ASP A 51 -9.98 -3.91 -6.08
C ASP A 51 -10.91 -2.83 -5.56
N MET A 52 -10.35 -1.76 -5.01
CA MET A 52 -11.16 -0.67 -4.52
C MET A 52 -11.94 0.00 -5.63
N GLU A 53 -11.30 0.18 -6.79
CA GLU A 53 -11.97 0.82 -7.92
C GLU A 53 -13.08 -0.04 -8.50
N ARG A 54 -12.97 -1.35 -8.36
CA ARG A 54 -14.01 -2.23 -8.84
C ARG A 54 -15.12 -2.43 -7.83
N GLY A 55 -14.93 -1.88 -6.64
CA GLY A 55 -15.96 -2.01 -5.62
C GLY A 55 -16.01 -3.35 -4.93
N VAL A 56 -14.98 -4.17 -5.10
CA VAL A 56 -14.96 -5.47 -4.44
C VAL A 56 -14.16 -5.45 -3.15
N TRP A 57 -13.61 -4.32 -2.81
CA TRP A 57 -12.81 -4.19 -1.60
C TRP A 57 -13.71 -4.30 -0.38
N VAL A 58 -13.34 -5.17 0.54
CA VAL A 58 -14.09 -5.33 1.76
C VAL A 58 -13.12 -5.23 2.92
N ASP A 59 -13.46 -4.40 3.85
CA ASP A 59 -12.60 -4.10 4.96
C ASP A 59 -12.44 -5.25 5.94
#